data_2924627efb3d614b384d00d516bff1b8
#
_entry.id   2924627efb3d614b384d00d516bff1b8
#
_cell.length_a   1.000
_cell.length_b   1.000
_cell.length_c   1.000
_cell.angle_alpha   90.00
_cell.angle_beta   90.00
_cell.angle_gamma   90.00
#
_symmetry.space_group_name_H-M   'P 1'
#
loop_
_entity.id
_entity.type
_entity.pdbx_description
1 polymer ?
#
loop_
_entity_poly.entity_id
_entity_poly.type
_entity_poly.pdbx_seq_one_letter_code
_entity_poly.pdbx_strand_id
1 'polypeptide(L)'
;MTDLLRHAVVRPLAQHWLSNSRSSWRSLTSPESSGSVSVPGPDPDRILLVGGGISVGWGMSSHDDALGGYLARSISTATGRGTVIDVVTDDILSGSAELPFRVTRILRTADAVVITPGDVDAILFLPGAIYRRRLENALDQMTAAGPANMRIFIVATPPLRTVIALPRVFRPWAARLGAALNDRARQLCRERRNTIFVPFSPSGIAGREGTGRTYSAWAELIAPSVARQLDSCNDRSIR
;
A
#
# COMPACT_ATOMS: atom_id res chain seq x y z
N MET A 1 10.61 -28.24 -8.41
CA MET A 1 9.49 -29.07 -7.95
C MET A 1 8.56 -28.35 -6.96
N THR A 2 9.06 -27.46 -6.10
CA THR A 2 8.28 -26.72 -5.08
C THR A 2 7.31 -25.68 -5.64
N ASP A 3 7.64 -24.97 -6.72
CA ASP A 3 6.77 -23.90 -7.28
C ASP A 3 5.59 -24.45 -8.09
N LEU A 4 5.75 -25.57 -8.78
CA LEU A 4 4.66 -26.24 -9.51
C LEU A 4 3.58 -26.78 -8.57
N LEU A 5 3.96 -27.41 -7.44
CA LEU A 5 3.03 -27.87 -6.42
C LEU A 5 2.27 -26.69 -5.77
N ARG A 6 2.93 -25.56 -5.57
CA ARG A 6 2.35 -24.33 -5.05
C ARG A 6 1.23 -23.80 -5.94
N HIS A 7 1.49 -23.70 -7.24
CA HIS A 7 0.50 -23.17 -8.18
C HIS A 7 -0.61 -24.16 -8.52
N ALA A 8 -0.30 -25.45 -8.57
CA ALA A 8 -1.27 -26.48 -8.95
C ALA A 8 -2.21 -26.89 -7.80
N VAL A 9 -1.77 -26.83 -6.55
CA VAL A 9 -2.53 -27.37 -5.42
C VAL A 9 -2.88 -26.29 -4.38
N VAL A 10 -1.89 -25.55 -3.88
CA VAL A 10 -2.11 -24.60 -2.78
C VAL A 10 -2.98 -23.43 -3.22
N ARG A 11 -2.75 -22.89 -4.41
CA ARG A 11 -3.50 -21.74 -4.93
C ARG A 11 -4.99 -22.04 -5.11
N PRO A 12 -5.43 -23.10 -5.81
CA PRO A 12 -6.85 -23.43 -5.96
C PRO A 12 -7.55 -23.66 -4.61
N LEU A 13 -6.90 -24.37 -3.69
CA LEU A 13 -7.43 -24.63 -2.35
C LEU A 13 -7.58 -23.35 -1.54
N ALA A 14 -6.58 -22.47 -1.56
CA ALA A 14 -6.64 -21.18 -0.88
C ALA A 14 -7.72 -20.27 -1.49
N GLN A 15 -7.81 -20.22 -2.81
CA GLN A 15 -8.85 -19.44 -3.52
C GLN A 15 -10.24 -19.99 -3.24
N HIS A 16 -10.44 -21.30 -3.26
CA HIS A 16 -11.70 -21.94 -2.90
C HIS A 16 -12.10 -21.61 -1.48
N TRP A 17 -11.15 -21.70 -0.53
CA TRP A 17 -11.41 -21.34 0.86
C TRP A 17 -11.78 -19.87 1.01
N LEU A 18 -11.02 -18.95 0.38
CA LEU A 18 -11.29 -17.52 0.41
C LEU A 18 -12.66 -17.16 -0.16
N SER A 19 -13.11 -17.88 -1.20
CA SER A 19 -14.41 -17.65 -1.83
C SER A 19 -15.59 -18.13 -0.99
N ASN A 20 -15.38 -19.20 -0.19
CA ASN A 20 -16.45 -19.88 0.55
C ASN A 20 -16.41 -19.62 2.07
N SER A 21 -15.37 -18.99 2.59
CA SER A 21 -15.24 -18.73 4.02
C SER A 21 -16.04 -17.51 4.45
N ARG A 22 -16.94 -17.69 5.42
CA ARG A 22 -17.64 -16.59 6.09
C ARG A 22 -16.72 -15.69 6.89
N SER A 23 -15.55 -16.17 7.28
CA SER A 23 -14.49 -15.43 7.98
C SER A 23 -13.48 -14.80 7.00
N SER A 24 -13.85 -14.65 5.74
CA SER A 24 -12.95 -14.04 4.74
C SER A 24 -12.81 -12.54 5.00
N TRP A 25 -11.66 -11.99 4.60
CA TRP A 25 -11.39 -10.55 4.63
C TRP A 25 -12.48 -9.72 3.91
N ARG A 26 -13.24 -10.32 2.98
CA ARG A 26 -14.37 -9.71 2.29
C ARG A 26 -15.56 -9.40 3.19
N SER A 27 -15.65 -10.03 4.36
CA SER A 27 -16.70 -9.76 5.36
C SER A 27 -16.30 -8.69 6.39
N LEU A 28 -15.06 -8.18 6.33
CA LEU A 28 -14.63 -7.10 7.20
C LEU A 28 -15.27 -5.79 6.75
N THR A 29 -15.73 -5.01 7.71
CA THR A 29 -16.14 -3.63 7.46
C THR A 29 -14.95 -2.89 6.83
N SER A 30 -15.21 -2.08 5.83
CA SER A 30 -14.23 -1.18 5.23
C SER A 30 -14.90 0.15 4.90
N PRO A 31 -14.15 1.25 4.92
CA PRO A 31 -14.64 2.53 4.38
C PRO A 31 -15.04 2.40 2.90
N GLU A 32 -15.66 3.43 2.36
CA GLU A 32 -15.92 3.52 0.92
C GLU A 32 -14.64 3.31 0.10
N SER A 33 -14.79 2.83 -1.13
CA SER A 33 -13.66 2.51 -2.02
C SER A 33 -12.74 3.70 -2.34
N SER A 34 -13.18 4.90 -2.03
CA SER A 34 -12.38 6.10 -2.20
C SER A 34 -12.82 7.17 -1.20
N GLY A 35 -11.87 7.92 -0.69
CA GLY A 35 -12.11 9.00 0.25
C GLY A 35 -10.96 10.00 0.26
N SER A 36 -11.11 11.06 1.01
CA SER A 36 -10.04 12.02 1.26
C SER A 36 -10.01 12.32 2.75
N VAL A 37 -8.80 12.35 3.30
CA VAL A 37 -8.54 12.70 4.70
C VAL A 37 -7.64 13.92 4.70
N SER A 38 -7.92 14.89 5.55
CA SER A 38 -7.12 16.10 5.65
C SER A 38 -6.78 16.46 7.09
N VAL A 39 -5.54 16.88 7.29
CA VAL A 39 -5.07 17.55 8.51
C VAL A 39 -4.78 19.00 8.14
N PRO A 40 -5.46 19.98 8.74
CA PRO A 40 -5.25 21.38 8.43
C PRO A 40 -3.85 21.85 8.83
N GLY A 41 -3.28 22.77 8.06
CA GLY A 41 -1.96 23.37 8.29
C GLY A 41 -1.54 24.22 7.10
N PRO A 42 -0.43 24.96 7.23
CA PRO A 42 0.12 25.73 6.12
C PRO A 42 0.62 24.79 5.01
N ASP A 43 0.59 25.26 3.77
CA ASP A 43 1.21 24.64 2.60
C ASP A 43 1.03 23.10 2.56
N PRO A 44 -0.20 22.61 2.34
CA PRO A 44 -0.53 21.22 2.57
C PRO A 44 0.12 20.28 1.55
N ASP A 45 0.83 19.26 2.04
CA ASP A 45 1.32 18.14 1.25
C ASP A 45 0.15 17.31 0.69
N ARG A 46 0.16 17.03 -0.61
CA ARG A 46 -0.88 16.26 -1.32
C ARG A 46 -0.37 14.88 -1.64
N ILE A 47 -1.02 13.87 -1.09
CA ILE A 47 -0.57 12.48 -1.18
C ILE A 47 -1.70 11.62 -1.74
N LEU A 48 -1.38 10.78 -2.71
CA LEU A 48 -2.28 9.72 -3.17
C LEU A 48 -1.89 8.39 -2.48
N LEU A 49 -2.81 7.81 -1.73
CA LEU A 49 -2.68 6.47 -1.14
C LEU A 49 -3.44 5.46 -2.00
N VAL A 50 -2.71 4.50 -2.57
CA VAL A 50 -3.24 3.51 -3.50
C VAL A 50 -2.95 2.10 -3.03
N GLY A 51 -3.91 1.22 -3.14
CA GLY A 51 -3.68 -0.21 -2.93
C GLY A 51 -4.91 -0.98 -2.47
N GLY A 52 -4.71 -2.26 -2.21
CA GLY A 52 -5.69 -3.14 -1.58
C GLY A 52 -5.50 -3.21 -0.06
N GLY A 53 -6.17 -4.15 0.58
CA GLY A 53 -5.96 -4.57 1.96
C GLY A 53 -5.77 -3.45 2.98
N ILE A 54 -4.53 -3.11 3.24
CA ILE A 54 -4.15 -2.09 4.22
C ILE A 54 -4.69 -0.70 3.87
N SER A 55 -4.61 -0.30 2.60
CA SER A 55 -5.10 1.01 2.14
C SER A 55 -6.62 1.11 2.22
N VAL A 56 -7.32 -0.02 2.03
CA VAL A 56 -8.78 -0.09 2.12
C VAL A 56 -9.31 0.21 3.52
N GLY A 57 -8.49 0.00 4.56
CA GLY A 57 -8.91 0.20 5.93
C GLY A 57 -9.80 -0.92 6.47
N TRP A 58 -9.47 -2.17 6.19
CA TRP A 58 -10.21 -3.33 6.71
C TRP A 58 -10.40 -3.29 8.22
N GLY A 59 -11.65 -3.47 8.65
CA GLY A 59 -12.06 -3.44 10.04
C GLY A 59 -12.33 -2.04 10.59
N MET A 60 -12.30 -1.00 9.73
CA MET A 60 -12.60 0.38 10.07
C MET A 60 -13.84 0.86 9.32
N SER A 61 -14.54 1.85 9.87
CA SER A 61 -15.73 2.45 9.27
C SER A 61 -15.41 3.73 8.48
N SER A 62 -14.25 4.33 8.72
CA SER A 62 -13.83 5.56 8.06
C SER A 62 -12.35 5.53 7.66
N HIS A 63 -11.96 6.34 6.68
CA HIS A 63 -10.56 6.53 6.31
C HIS A 63 -9.78 7.32 7.38
N ASP A 64 -10.45 8.11 8.20
CA ASP A 64 -9.83 8.83 9.34
C ASP A 64 -9.28 7.87 10.40
N ASP A 65 -9.94 6.73 10.59
CA ASP A 65 -9.56 5.69 11.55
C ASP A 65 -8.71 4.58 10.91
N ALA A 66 -8.50 4.64 9.59
CA ALA A 66 -7.69 3.72 8.81
C ALA A 66 -6.28 4.28 8.55
N LEU A 67 -5.50 3.60 7.72
CA LEU A 67 -4.12 3.99 7.39
C LEU A 67 -4.05 5.44 6.88
N GLY A 68 -5.00 5.88 6.05
CA GLY A 68 -5.04 7.23 5.50
C GLY A 68 -4.99 8.30 6.58
N GLY A 69 -5.87 8.22 7.58
CA GLY A 69 -5.95 9.19 8.67
C GLY A 69 -4.74 9.19 9.59
N TYR A 70 -4.25 8.01 9.97
CA TYR A 70 -3.03 7.93 10.79
C TYR A 70 -1.81 8.45 10.03
N LEU A 71 -1.69 8.15 8.74
CA LEU A 71 -0.59 8.61 7.91
C LEU A 71 -0.63 10.14 7.73
N ALA A 72 -1.81 10.73 7.49
CA ALA A 72 -1.99 12.18 7.38
C ALA A 72 -1.53 12.90 8.66
N ARG A 73 -1.96 12.42 9.82
CA ARG A 73 -1.55 12.99 11.12
C ARG A 73 -0.05 12.85 11.36
N SER A 74 0.53 11.68 11.06
CA SER A 74 1.96 11.43 11.28
C SER A 74 2.83 12.28 10.35
N ILE A 75 2.46 12.45 9.08
CA ILE A 75 3.20 13.29 8.13
C ILE A 75 3.08 14.76 8.51
N SER A 76 1.87 15.24 8.79
CA SER A 76 1.65 16.62 9.22
C SER A 76 2.46 16.98 10.49
N THR A 77 2.51 16.06 11.45
CA THR A 77 3.34 16.24 12.65
C THR A 77 4.83 16.30 12.32
N ALA A 78 5.29 15.48 11.37
CA ALA A 78 6.70 15.40 11.02
C ALA A 78 7.17 16.59 10.17
N THR A 79 6.32 17.10 9.26
CA THR A 79 6.65 18.19 8.34
C THR A 79 6.27 19.56 8.88
N GLY A 80 5.38 19.64 9.86
CA GLY A 80 4.79 20.91 10.34
C GLY A 80 3.84 21.56 9.34
N ARG A 81 3.48 20.87 8.24
CA ARG A 81 2.57 21.34 7.19
C ARG A 81 1.21 20.67 7.29
N GLY A 82 0.21 21.23 6.61
CA GLY A 82 -1.03 20.51 6.36
C GLY A 82 -0.78 19.25 5.55
N THR A 83 -1.70 18.27 5.60
CA THR A 83 -1.58 17.05 4.78
C THR A 83 -2.95 16.66 4.27
N VAL A 84 -3.05 16.42 2.97
CA VAL A 84 -4.25 15.88 2.31
C VAL A 84 -3.89 14.53 1.71
N ILE A 85 -4.61 13.48 2.10
CA ILE A 85 -4.44 12.14 1.54
C ILE A 85 -5.71 11.72 0.81
N ASP A 86 -5.62 11.61 -0.50
CA ASP A 86 -6.65 10.97 -1.31
C ASP A 86 -6.42 9.45 -1.29
N VAL A 87 -7.43 8.70 -0.83
CA VAL A 87 -7.38 7.24 -0.78
C VAL A 87 -8.13 6.67 -1.96
N VAL A 88 -7.48 5.80 -2.73
CA VAL A 88 -8.07 5.10 -3.86
C VAL A 88 -7.78 3.62 -3.72
N THR A 89 -8.85 2.84 -3.59
CA THR A 89 -8.78 1.39 -3.42
C THR A 89 -9.22 0.64 -4.67
N ASP A 90 -9.44 1.38 -5.76
CA ASP A 90 -9.75 0.79 -7.05
C ASP A 90 -8.62 -0.11 -7.52
N ASP A 91 -8.96 -1.03 -8.41
CA ASP A 91 -8.08 -2.09 -8.90
C ASP A 91 -6.97 -1.58 -9.84
N ILE A 92 -6.37 -0.42 -9.48
CA ILE A 92 -5.29 0.24 -10.23
C ILE A 92 -4.10 -0.72 -10.41
N LEU A 93 -3.88 -1.55 -9.40
CA LEU A 93 -2.80 -2.54 -9.41
C LEU A 93 -3.20 -3.86 -10.08
N SER A 94 -4.42 -3.99 -10.59
CA SER A 94 -4.90 -5.20 -11.29
C SER A 94 -4.26 -5.41 -12.65
N GLY A 95 -3.67 -4.37 -13.21
CA GLY A 95 -3.07 -4.38 -14.53
C GLY A 95 -4.00 -3.83 -15.61
N SER A 96 -4.95 -2.98 -15.25
CA SER A 96 -5.76 -2.20 -16.19
C SER A 96 -4.89 -1.44 -17.18
N ALA A 97 -5.35 -1.31 -18.42
CA ALA A 97 -4.60 -0.64 -19.47
C ALA A 97 -4.38 0.85 -19.19
N GLU A 98 -5.32 1.49 -18.48
CA GLU A 98 -5.27 2.92 -18.20
C GLU A 98 -5.71 3.22 -16.77
N LEU A 99 -5.15 4.30 -16.19
CA LEU A 99 -5.59 4.81 -14.90
C LEU A 99 -6.97 5.46 -15.02
N PRO A 100 -7.85 5.29 -14.02
CA PRO A 100 -9.11 6.01 -13.97
C PRO A 100 -8.89 7.54 -14.03
N PHE A 101 -9.77 8.25 -14.71
CA PHE A 101 -9.69 9.72 -14.86
C PHE A 101 -9.55 10.44 -13.52
N ARG A 102 -10.26 9.98 -12.48
CA ARG A 102 -10.15 10.53 -11.13
C ARG A 102 -8.71 10.45 -10.61
N VAL A 103 -8.06 9.30 -10.77
CA VAL A 103 -6.67 9.08 -10.31
C VAL A 103 -5.71 9.98 -11.06
N THR A 104 -5.82 10.05 -12.38
CA THR A 104 -5.00 10.93 -13.21
C THR A 104 -5.14 12.40 -12.78
N ARG A 105 -6.35 12.83 -12.42
CA ARG A 105 -6.60 14.19 -11.91
C ARG A 105 -5.88 14.45 -10.57
N ILE A 106 -5.94 13.50 -9.64
CA ILE A 106 -5.26 13.61 -8.35
C ILE A 106 -3.74 13.66 -8.55
N LEU A 107 -3.20 12.77 -9.39
CA LEU A 107 -1.77 12.68 -9.67
C LEU A 107 -1.16 13.97 -10.18
N ARG A 108 -1.90 14.77 -10.97
CA ARG A 108 -1.40 16.05 -11.53
C ARG A 108 -0.95 17.06 -10.47
N THR A 109 -1.47 16.95 -9.26
CA THR A 109 -1.18 17.87 -8.14
C THR A 109 -0.61 17.14 -6.91
N ALA A 110 -0.27 15.86 -7.05
CA ALA A 110 0.27 15.08 -5.97
C ALA A 110 1.77 15.34 -5.79
N ASP A 111 2.19 15.56 -4.56
CA ASP A 111 3.60 15.66 -4.17
C ASP A 111 4.22 14.26 -3.99
N ALA A 112 3.39 13.31 -3.57
CA ALA A 112 3.80 11.92 -3.38
C ALA A 112 2.66 10.94 -3.64
N VAL A 113 3.06 9.70 -4.00
CA VAL A 113 2.18 8.53 -4.05
C VAL A 113 2.68 7.50 -3.06
N VAL A 114 1.80 6.94 -2.26
CA VAL A 114 2.08 5.80 -1.39
C VAL A 114 1.30 4.60 -1.90
N ILE A 115 2.01 3.56 -2.30
CA ILE A 115 1.41 2.33 -2.81
C ILE A 115 1.60 1.22 -1.78
N THR A 116 0.52 0.50 -1.45
CA THR A 116 0.57 -0.70 -0.61
C THR A 116 0.22 -1.93 -1.43
N PRO A 117 1.15 -2.41 -2.27
CA PRO A 117 0.90 -3.56 -3.12
C PRO A 117 1.18 -4.86 -2.38
N GLY A 118 0.66 -5.97 -2.88
CA GLY A 118 1.14 -7.31 -2.57
C GLY A 118 0.51 -8.02 -1.39
N ASP A 119 -0.23 -7.39 -0.50
CA ASP A 119 -0.92 -8.06 0.60
C ASP A 119 -2.06 -8.95 0.08
N VAL A 120 -2.94 -8.43 -0.75
CA VAL A 120 -3.99 -9.21 -1.43
C VAL A 120 -3.38 -10.21 -2.40
N ASP A 121 -2.35 -9.80 -3.16
CA ASP A 121 -1.66 -10.67 -4.11
C ASP A 121 -1.02 -11.88 -3.43
N ALA A 122 -0.42 -11.69 -2.26
CA ALA A 122 0.17 -12.78 -1.49
C ALA A 122 -0.89 -13.70 -0.88
N ILE A 123 -2.05 -13.15 -0.44
CA ILE A 123 -3.18 -13.94 0.04
C ILE A 123 -3.80 -14.77 -1.10
N LEU A 124 -3.91 -14.18 -2.28
CA LEU A 124 -4.44 -14.84 -3.49
C LEU A 124 -3.41 -15.71 -4.21
N PHE A 125 -2.20 -15.82 -3.69
CA PHE A 125 -1.10 -16.59 -4.29
C PHE A 125 -0.81 -16.19 -5.74
N LEU A 126 -0.81 -14.87 -6.04
CA LEU A 126 -0.52 -14.37 -7.38
C LEU A 126 0.92 -14.71 -7.79
N PRO A 127 1.16 -15.18 -9.04
CA PRO A 127 2.51 -15.36 -9.54
C PRO A 127 3.32 -14.09 -9.53
N GLY A 128 4.55 -14.16 -9.02
CA GLY A 128 5.40 -12.98 -8.86
C GLY A 128 5.77 -12.25 -10.16
N ALA A 129 5.76 -12.96 -11.31
CA ALA A 129 5.94 -12.33 -12.63
C ALA A 129 4.74 -11.43 -13.00
N ILE A 130 3.52 -11.88 -12.68
CA ILE A 130 2.30 -11.10 -12.91
C ILE A 130 2.29 -9.88 -12.00
N TYR A 131 2.61 -10.06 -10.71
CA TYR A 131 2.75 -8.96 -9.76
C TYR A 131 3.73 -7.91 -10.25
N ARG A 132 4.95 -8.31 -10.65
CA ARG A 132 5.97 -7.40 -11.16
C ARG A 132 5.45 -6.59 -12.34
N ARG A 133 4.88 -7.26 -13.36
CA ARG A 133 4.35 -6.58 -14.56
C ARG A 133 3.24 -5.58 -14.24
N ARG A 134 2.32 -5.94 -13.32
CA ARG A 134 1.26 -5.04 -12.89
C ARG A 134 1.81 -3.81 -12.17
N LEU A 135 2.75 -4.01 -11.27
CA LEU A 135 3.39 -2.92 -10.54
C LEU A 135 4.20 -2.02 -11.48
N GLU A 136 4.96 -2.60 -12.42
CA GLU A 136 5.69 -1.85 -13.46
C GLU A 136 4.74 -0.95 -14.26
N ASN A 137 3.65 -1.52 -14.78
CA ASN A 137 2.66 -0.76 -15.55
C ASN A 137 2.03 0.37 -14.73
N ALA A 138 1.65 0.12 -13.49
CA ALA A 138 1.09 1.16 -12.61
C ALA A 138 2.11 2.28 -12.34
N LEU A 139 3.37 1.95 -12.09
CA LEU A 139 4.43 2.92 -11.87
C LEU A 139 4.70 3.79 -13.11
N ASP A 140 4.69 3.19 -14.30
CA ASP A 140 4.88 3.92 -15.56
C ASP A 140 3.76 4.93 -15.79
N GLN A 141 2.52 4.50 -15.62
CA GLN A 141 1.35 5.35 -15.77
C GLN A 141 1.31 6.49 -14.73
N MET A 142 1.60 6.19 -13.45
CA MET A 142 1.63 7.20 -12.39
C MET A 142 2.77 8.21 -12.62
N THR A 143 3.94 7.75 -13.06
CA THR A 143 5.07 8.62 -13.40
C THR A 143 4.74 9.54 -14.59
N ALA A 144 4.04 9.02 -15.59
CA ALA A 144 3.63 9.80 -16.76
C ALA A 144 2.53 10.83 -16.44
N ALA A 145 1.66 10.54 -15.47
CA ALA A 145 0.54 11.40 -15.11
C ALA A 145 0.87 12.46 -14.06
N GLY A 146 1.88 12.22 -13.21
CA GLY A 146 2.27 13.11 -12.11
C GLY A 146 3.37 14.10 -12.46
N PRO A 147 3.62 15.09 -11.57
CA PRO A 147 4.73 16.03 -11.72
C PRO A 147 6.10 15.33 -11.73
N ALA A 148 7.08 15.91 -12.41
CA ALA A 148 8.42 15.31 -12.54
C ALA A 148 9.16 15.14 -11.21
N ASN A 149 8.85 15.93 -10.20
CA ASN A 149 9.41 15.86 -8.84
C ASN A 149 8.64 14.91 -7.91
N MET A 150 7.47 14.43 -8.33
CA MET A 150 6.66 13.51 -7.54
C MET A 150 7.43 12.23 -7.17
N ARG A 151 7.30 11.81 -5.92
CA ARG A 151 7.90 10.57 -5.42
C ARG A 151 6.86 9.49 -5.21
N ILE A 152 7.22 8.26 -5.55
CA ILE A 152 6.38 7.09 -5.38
C ILE A 152 7.00 6.18 -4.31
N PHE A 153 6.28 5.94 -3.24
CA PHE A 153 6.68 5.08 -2.13
C PHE A 153 5.98 3.74 -2.27
N ILE A 154 6.75 2.67 -2.38
CA ILE A 154 6.22 1.31 -2.41
C ILE A 154 6.43 0.70 -1.03
N VAL A 155 5.34 0.56 -0.31
CA VAL A 155 5.33 -0.02 1.03
C VAL A 155 5.42 -1.54 0.92
N ALA A 156 6.31 -2.14 1.69
CA ALA A 156 6.44 -3.59 1.74
C ALA A 156 5.12 -4.26 2.17
N THR A 157 4.83 -5.41 1.60
CA THR A 157 3.78 -6.29 2.12
C THR A 157 4.09 -6.63 3.58
N PRO A 158 3.17 -6.37 4.52
CA PRO A 158 3.39 -6.66 5.93
C PRO A 158 3.52 -8.16 6.18
N PRO A 159 4.08 -8.56 7.32
CA PRO A 159 4.07 -9.97 7.71
C PRO A 159 2.64 -10.48 7.82
N LEU A 160 2.23 -11.34 6.89
CA LEU A 160 0.84 -11.84 6.77
C LEU A 160 0.38 -12.70 7.96
N ARG A 161 1.25 -12.92 8.92
CA ARG A 161 0.88 -13.57 10.22
C ARG A 161 -0.11 -12.73 11.02
N THR A 162 -0.11 -11.41 10.81
CA THR A 162 -0.99 -10.46 11.48
C THR A 162 -2.27 -10.20 10.70
N VAL A 163 -2.34 -10.61 9.44
CA VAL A 163 -3.55 -10.50 8.61
C VAL A 163 -4.47 -11.68 8.94
N ILE A 164 -5.58 -11.39 9.56
CA ILE A 164 -6.49 -12.27 10.30
C ILE A 164 -7.12 -13.38 9.44
N ALA A 165 -7.15 -13.27 8.13
CA ALA A 165 -8.05 -14.02 7.26
C ALA A 165 -7.53 -15.34 6.68
N LEU A 166 -6.30 -15.77 6.99
CA LEU A 166 -5.75 -17.00 6.42
C LEU A 166 -5.71 -18.13 7.45
N PRO A 167 -6.20 -19.35 7.10
CA PRO A 167 -5.98 -20.54 7.90
C PRO A 167 -4.50 -20.75 8.22
N ARG A 168 -4.21 -21.25 9.41
CA ARG A 168 -2.83 -21.46 9.87
C ARG A 168 -1.97 -22.24 8.87
N VAL A 169 -2.57 -23.19 8.15
CA VAL A 169 -1.90 -24.04 7.16
C VAL A 169 -1.36 -23.24 5.95
N PHE A 170 -2.02 -22.14 5.55
CA PHE A 170 -1.60 -21.31 4.42
C PHE A 170 -0.64 -20.18 4.80
N ARG A 171 -0.58 -19.78 6.07
CA ARG A 171 0.23 -18.67 6.55
C ARG A 171 1.72 -18.74 6.19
N PRO A 172 2.42 -19.90 6.33
CA PRO A 172 3.83 -19.98 5.94
C PRO A 172 4.06 -19.74 4.45
N TRP A 173 3.13 -20.21 3.62
CA TRP A 173 3.21 -20.05 2.17
C TRP A 173 2.97 -18.60 1.73
N ALA A 174 1.94 -17.98 2.29
CA ALA A 174 1.64 -16.57 2.04
C ALA A 174 2.79 -15.66 2.53
N ALA A 175 3.39 -15.95 3.68
CA ALA A 175 4.52 -15.20 4.22
C ALA A 175 5.76 -15.31 3.30
N ARG A 176 6.07 -16.50 2.79
CA ARG A 176 7.16 -16.69 1.81
C ARG A 176 6.89 -15.95 0.51
N LEU A 177 5.66 -15.98 0.03
CA LEU A 177 5.29 -15.25 -1.17
C LEU A 177 5.37 -13.74 -0.95
N GLY A 178 4.84 -13.21 0.16
CA GLY A 178 4.95 -11.80 0.52
C GLY A 178 6.42 -11.33 0.56
N ALA A 179 7.32 -12.13 1.13
CA ALA A 179 8.75 -11.84 1.10
C ALA A 179 9.29 -11.78 -0.34
N ALA A 180 8.93 -12.74 -1.18
CA ALA A 180 9.36 -12.76 -2.59
C ALA A 180 8.77 -11.58 -3.40
N LEU A 181 7.54 -11.13 -3.10
CA LEU A 181 6.95 -9.93 -3.70
C LEU A 181 7.69 -8.67 -3.24
N ASN A 182 8.06 -8.58 -1.97
CA ASN A 182 8.87 -7.49 -1.43
C ASN A 182 10.24 -7.38 -2.11
N ASP A 183 10.90 -8.52 -2.41
CA ASP A 183 12.17 -8.50 -3.12
C ASP A 183 12.02 -7.97 -4.55
N ARG A 184 10.93 -8.32 -5.25
CA ARG A 184 10.61 -7.78 -6.57
C ARG A 184 10.33 -6.28 -6.53
N ALA A 185 9.53 -5.83 -5.56
CA ALA A 185 9.23 -4.42 -5.36
C ALA A 185 10.52 -3.62 -5.06
N ARG A 186 11.40 -4.16 -4.21
CA ARG A 186 12.70 -3.56 -3.90
C ARG A 186 13.60 -3.46 -5.13
N GLN A 187 13.61 -4.48 -5.97
CA GLN A 187 14.35 -4.47 -7.23
C GLN A 187 13.83 -3.37 -8.16
N LEU A 188 12.51 -3.26 -8.35
CA LEU A 188 11.91 -2.21 -9.17
C LEU A 188 12.26 -0.80 -8.69
N CYS A 189 12.29 -0.58 -7.37
CA CYS A 189 12.72 0.70 -6.82
C CYS A 189 14.17 1.03 -7.13
N ARG A 190 15.07 0.04 -7.23
CA ARG A 190 16.48 0.28 -7.62
C ARG A 190 16.63 0.65 -9.09
N GLU A 191 15.72 0.20 -9.94
CA GLU A 191 15.71 0.46 -11.38
C GLU A 191 15.12 1.83 -11.73
N ARG A 192 14.48 2.53 -10.76
CA ARG A 192 13.70 3.77 -10.99
C ARG A 192 14.10 4.88 -10.02
N ARG A 193 14.40 6.07 -10.54
CA ARG A 193 14.91 7.20 -9.74
C ARG A 193 13.86 7.86 -8.83
N ASN A 194 12.58 7.79 -9.20
CA ASN A 194 11.49 8.44 -8.49
C ASN A 194 10.75 7.49 -7.52
N THR A 195 11.18 6.24 -7.40
CA THR A 195 10.55 5.23 -6.54
C THR A 195 11.41 4.90 -5.33
N ILE A 196 10.76 4.72 -4.18
CA ILE A 196 11.41 4.45 -2.90
C ILE A 196 10.71 3.26 -2.25
N PHE A 197 11.48 2.25 -1.88
CA PHE A 197 10.96 1.11 -1.13
C PHE A 197 10.93 1.41 0.36
N VAL A 198 9.76 1.27 0.99
CA VAL A 198 9.56 1.44 2.43
C VAL A 198 9.45 0.06 3.08
N PRO A 199 10.45 -0.40 3.82
CA PRO A 199 10.43 -1.71 4.44
C PRO A 199 9.49 -1.74 5.66
N PHE A 200 8.83 -2.89 5.90
CA PHE A 200 8.20 -3.17 7.18
C PHE A 200 9.21 -3.80 8.14
N SER A 201 9.40 -3.18 9.29
CA SER A 201 10.17 -3.79 10.38
C SER A 201 9.24 -4.65 11.25
N PRO A 202 9.53 -5.95 11.42
CA PRO A 202 8.72 -6.82 12.29
C PRO A 202 8.66 -6.34 13.75
N SER A 203 9.71 -5.69 14.23
CA SER A 203 9.80 -5.16 15.61
C SER A 203 8.85 -4.00 15.88
N GLY A 204 8.47 -3.21 14.87
CA GLY A 204 7.55 -2.08 15.02
C GLY A 204 6.08 -2.48 15.18
N ILE A 205 5.72 -3.74 14.85
CA ILE A 205 4.33 -4.21 14.83
C ILE A 205 4.06 -5.21 15.96
N ALA A 206 5.10 -5.79 16.55
CA ALA A 206 4.96 -6.80 17.59
C ALA A 206 4.22 -6.22 18.83
N GLY A 207 3.14 -6.91 19.25
CA GLY A 207 2.35 -6.52 20.42
C GLY A 207 1.31 -5.42 20.19
N ARG A 208 1.16 -4.92 18.96
CA ARG A 208 0.12 -3.95 18.57
C ARG A 208 -1.03 -4.62 17.80
N GLU A 209 -1.52 -5.71 18.35
CA GLU A 209 -2.66 -6.42 17.79
C GLU A 209 -3.96 -5.64 18.04
N GLY A 210 -4.75 -5.47 17.01
CA GLY A 210 -6.00 -4.70 17.02
C GLY A 210 -6.02 -3.67 15.90
N THR A 211 -7.14 -3.52 15.22
CA THR A 211 -7.23 -2.86 13.93
C THR A 211 -6.68 -1.42 13.94
N GLY A 212 -7.12 -0.57 14.87
CA GLY A 212 -6.64 0.82 14.96
C GLY A 212 -5.17 0.94 15.38
N ARG A 213 -4.70 0.12 16.34
CA ARG A 213 -3.30 0.11 16.77
C ARG A 213 -2.35 -0.36 15.66
N THR A 214 -2.82 -1.25 14.80
CA THR A 214 -2.07 -1.74 13.65
C THR A 214 -1.89 -0.63 12.62
N TYR A 215 -2.92 0.14 12.30
CA TYR A 215 -2.83 1.26 11.36
C TYR A 215 -1.94 2.40 11.87
N SER A 216 -2.03 2.74 13.16
CA SER A 216 -1.11 3.69 13.80
C SER A 216 0.35 3.24 13.67
N ALA A 217 0.64 1.97 13.99
CA ALA A 217 1.99 1.43 13.88
C ALA A 217 2.53 1.44 12.44
N TRP A 218 1.68 1.16 11.46
CA TRP A 218 2.07 1.23 10.05
C TRP A 218 2.32 2.67 9.60
N ALA A 219 1.49 3.62 10.01
CA ALA A 219 1.73 5.02 9.74
C ALA A 219 3.06 5.52 10.33
N GLU A 220 3.36 5.13 11.58
CA GLU A 220 4.63 5.46 12.24
C GLU A 220 5.86 4.89 11.50
N LEU A 221 5.72 3.77 10.79
CA LEU A 221 6.79 3.18 9.97
C LEU A 221 6.94 3.87 8.61
N ILE A 222 5.82 4.29 8.00
CA ILE A 222 5.80 4.84 6.64
C ILE A 222 6.11 6.34 6.65
N ALA A 223 5.49 7.09 7.55
CA ALA A 223 5.52 8.55 7.57
C ALA A 223 6.93 9.16 7.59
N PRO A 224 7.92 8.65 8.35
CA PRO A 224 9.27 9.22 8.35
C PRO A 224 9.97 9.17 6.99
N SER A 225 9.69 8.15 6.20
CA SER A 225 10.26 8.03 4.85
C SER A 225 9.62 9.00 3.88
N VAL A 226 8.31 9.20 3.98
CA VAL A 226 7.55 10.14 3.14
C VAL A 226 7.90 11.58 3.49
N ALA A 227 7.83 11.96 4.77
CA ALA A 227 8.12 13.31 5.25
C ALA A 227 9.50 13.81 4.83
N ARG A 228 10.55 13.00 5.03
CA ARG A 228 11.92 13.38 4.63
C ARG A 228 12.05 13.73 3.14
N GLN A 229 11.31 13.06 2.29
CA GLN A 229 11.35 13.33 0.85
C GLN A 229 10.55 14.57 0.47
N LEU A 230 9.41 14.79 1.14
CA LEU A 230 8.59 15.99 0.96
C LEU A 230 9.38 17.24 1.36
N ASP A 231 10.10 17.23 2.48
CA ASP A 231 10.97 18.33 2.90
C ASP A 231 12.11 18.58 1.90
N SER A 232 12.76 17.52 1.43
CA SER A 232 13.85 17.65 0.44
C SER A 232 13.39 18.17 -0.93
N CYS A 233 12.13 18.05 -1.26
CA CYS A 233 11.55 18.59 -2.49
C CYS A 233 11.21 20.09 -2.32
N ASN A 234 10.68 20.47 -1.17
CA ASN A 234 10.35 21.87 -0.86
C ASN A 234 11.58 22.77 -0.78
N ASP A 235 12.65 22.31 -0.13
CA ASP A 235 13.92 23.05 -0.07
C ASP A 235 14.53 23.36 -1.44
N ARG A 236 14.25 22.52 -2.45
CA ARG A 236 14.71 22.73 -3.84
C ARG A 236 13.85 23.69 -4.64
N SER A 237 12.60 23.88 -4.25
CA SER A 237 11.67 24.81 -4.93
C SER A 237 11.86 26.26 -4.47
N ILE A 238 12.60 26.50 -3.38
CA ILE A 238 12.86 27.82 -2.79
C ILE A 238 14.22 28.40 -3.26
N ARG A 239 15.04 27.61 -3.93
CA ARG A 239 16.33 28.03 -4.50
C ARG A 239 16.24 28.23 -5.99
#